data_8b4d71c3cfc2983d35f817d82bc888e1
#
_entry.id   8b4d71c3cfc2983d35f817d82bc888e1
#
_cell.length_a   1.000
_cell.length_b   1.000
_cell.length_c   1.000
_cell.angle_alpha   90.00
_cell.angle_beta   90.00
_cell.angle_gamma   90.00
#
_symmetry.space_group_name_H-M   'P 1'
#
loop_
_entity.id
_entity.type
_entity.pdbx_description
1 polymer ?
#
loop_
_entity_poly.entity_id
_entity_poly.type
_entity_poly.pdbx_seq_one_letter_code
_entity_poly.pdbx_strand_id
1 'polypeptide(L)'
;MGCNLDLSHLFWQNIDPIAAVRVLEDAIFHVHAKDTQLYPANLPRTGVLDTKPYTEERKRGWMFRTGGYGHGTNWWTEFISTLQMFGSDNVLSIEHEDSLLSPEEGLTKAANFLNGIVIPDQPGAAWWV
;
A
#
# COMPACT_ATOMS: atom_id res chain seq x y z
N MET A 1 2.81 13.34 -18.36
CA MET A 1 1.69 13.09 -17.43
C MET A 1 1.95 11.75 -16.80
N GLY A 2 1.90 11.62 -15.49
CA GLY A 2 2.20 10.38 -14.77
C GLY A 2 1.13 10.01 -13.75
N CYS A 3 1.27 8.82 -13.18
CA CYS A 3 0.38 8.26 -12.19
C CYS A 3 0.93 8.55 -10.77
N ASN A 4 0.06 9.00 -9.88
CA ASN A 4 0.25 8.88 -8.44
C ASN A 4 -0.46 7.58 -8.02
N LEU A 5 0.32 6.55 -7.75
CA LEU A 5 -0.21 5.21 -7.42
C LEU A 5 -0.55 5.15 -5.93
N ASP A 6 -1.84 5.11 -5.62
CA ASP A 6 -2.32 4.86 -4.26
C ASP A 6 -2.81 3.41 -4.15
N LEU A 7 -2.07 2.61 -3.39
CA LEU A 7 -2.32 1.19 -3.22
C LEU A 7 -3.64 0.90 -2.56
N SER A 8 -4.03 1.74 -1.60
CA SER A 8 -5.21 1.53 -0.78
C SER A 8 -6.49 1.48 -1.59
N HIS A 9 -6.55 2.26 -2.66
CA HIS A 9 -7.71 2.28 -3.57
C HIS A 9 -7.78 1.05 -4.48
N LEU A 10 -6.66 0.40 -4.75
CA LEU A 10 -6.64 -0.83 -5.52
C LEU A 10 -7.06 -2.03 -4.67
N PHE A 11 -6.55 -2.12 -3.45
CA PHE A 11 -6.83 -3.24 -2.55
C PHE A 11 -8.32 -3.49 -2.33
N TRP A 12 -9.10 -2.46 -1.98
CA TRP A 12 -10.52 -2.67 -1.71
C TRP A 12 -11.32 -3.02 -2.97
N GLN A 13 -10.82 -2.70 -4.15
CA GLN A 13 -11.40 -3.10 -5.42
C GLN A 13 -10.97 -4.50 -5.88
N ASN A 14 -10.17 -5.19 -5.09
CA ASN A 14 -9.56 -6.48 -5.43
C ASN A 14 -8.68 -6.41 -6.69
N ILE A 15 -8.01 -5.26 -6.88
CA ILE A 15 -6.98 -5.06 -7.91
C ILE A 15 -5.62 -5.23 -7.23
N ASP A 16 -4.76 -6.05 -7.83
CA ASP A 16 -3.41 -6.27 -7.33
C ASP A 16 -2.51 -5.07 -7.67
N PRO A 17 -2.00 -4.31 -6.67
CA PRO A 17 -1.10 -3.20 -6.92
C PRO A 17 0.23 -3.60 -7.55
N ILE A 18 0.73 -4.82 -7.28
CA ILE A 18 1.96 -5.33 -7.90
C ILE A 18 1.76 -5.53 -9.39
N ALA A 19 0.61 -6.07 -9.79
CA ALA A 19 0.24 -6.16 -11.20
C ALA A 19 0.09 -4.77 -11.84
N ALA A 20 -0.45 -3.80 -11.11
CA ALA A 20 -0.57 -2.42 -11.59
C ALA A 20 0.81 -1.78 -11.84
N VAL A 21 1.80 -1.99 -10.97
CA VAL A 21 3.18 -1.52 -11.21
C VAL A 21 3.73 -2.05 -12.52
N ARG A 22 3.52 -3.35 -12.80
CA ARG A 22 4.01 -4.01 -14.03
C ARG A 22 3.37 -3.47 -15.32
N VAL A 23 2.18 -2.89 -15.23
CA VAL A 23 1.48 -2.31 -16.39
C VAL A 23 1.79 -0.82 -16.56
N LEU A 24 1.98 -0.11 -15.45
CA LEU A 24 2.20 1.34 -15.45
C LEU A 24 3.68 1.70 -15.68
N GLU A 25 4.60 0.87 -15.21
CA GLU A 25 6.05 1.02 -15.40
C GLU A 25 6.54 2.46 -15.11
N ASP A 26 7.18 3.09 -16.07
CA ASP A 26 7.72 4.45 -16.01
C ASP A 26 6.65 5.56 -15.90
N ALA A 27 5.37 5.21 -16.06
CA ALA A 27 4.29 6.15 -15.81
C ALA A 27 4.04 6.42 -14.31
N ILE A 28 4.62 5.64 -13.40
CA ILE A 28 4.50 5.87 -11.95
C ILE A 28 5.46 6.97 -11.54
N PHE A 29 4.92 8.14 -11.19
CA PHE A 29 5.70 9.29 -10.75
C PHE A 29 5.71 9.48 -9.23
N HIS A 30 4.77 8.87 -8.54
CA HIS A 30 4.63 8.96 -7.10
C HIS A 30 3.83 7.78 -6.56
N VAL A 31 4.08 7.41 -5.30
CA VAL A 31 3.37 6.31 -4.63
C VAL A 31 2.90 6.78 -3.26
N HIS A 32 1.62 6.57 -2.98
CA HIS A 32 1.08 6.71 -1.62
C HIS A 32 1.15 5.37 -0.88
N ALA A 33 1.95 5.33 0.17
CA ALA A 33 2.08 4.18 1.06
C ALA A 33 0.95 4.21 2.11
N LYS A 34 -0.23 3.80 1.68
CA LYS A 34 -1.41 3.61 2.51
C LYS A 34 -1.94 2.19 2.32
N ASP A 35 -2.31 1.55 3.39
CA ASP A 35 -2.78 0.17 3.37
C ASP A 35 -4.31 0.08 3.45
N THR A 36 -4.85 -1.10 3.20
CA THR A 36 -6.28 -1.41 3.35
C THR A 36 -6.44 -2.79 3.96
N GLN A 37 -7.23 -2.88 5.00
CA GLN A 37 -7.66 -4.15 5.58
C GLN A 37 -8.99 -4.56 4.96
N LEU A 38 -9.05 -5.74 4.37
CA LEU A 38 -10.30 -6.39 3.98
C LEU A 38 -10.85 -7.22 5.14
N TYR A 39 -12.17 -7.20 5.33
CA TYR A 39 -12.85 -7.96 6.37
C TYR A 39 -13.65 -9.14 5.78
N PRO A 40 -13.07 -10.36 5.73
CA PRO A 40 -13.70 -11.52 5.12
C PRO A 40 -15.06 -11.89 5.74
N ALA A 41 -15.28 -11.53 7.00
CA ALA A 41 -16.55 -11.76 7.68
C ALA A 41 -17.70 -10.86 7.16
N ASN A 42 -17.37 -9.69 6.63
CA ASN A 42 -18.35 -8.71 6.18
C ASN A 42 -18.47 -8.63 4.65
N LEU A 43 -17.37 -8.76 3.93
CA LEU A 43 -17.31 -8.64 2.47
C LEU A 43 -18.38 -9.44 1.71
N PRO A 44 -18.64 -10.72 2.04
CA PRO A 44 -19.68 -11.50 1.35
C PRO A 44 -21.09 -10.95 1.52
N ARG A 45 -21.31 -10.10 2.51
CA ARG A 45 -22.62 -9.51 2.85
C ARG A 45 -22.79 -8.10 2.35
N THR A 46 -21.68 -7.33 2.25
CA THR A 46 -21.74 -5.90 1.95
C THR A 46 -21.13 -5.58 0.57
N GLY A 47 -20.30 -6.46 0.04
CA GLY A 47 -19.47 -6.16 -1.12
C GLY A 47 -18.46 -5.05 -0.85
N VAL A 48 -17.76 -4.63 -1.89
CA VAL A 48 -16.72 -3.58 -1.82
C VAL A 48 -17.28 -2.17 -1.93
N LEU A 49 -18.45 -1.98 -2.52
CA LEU A 49 -19.13 -0.68 -2.67
C LEU A 49 -19.96 -0.35 -1.42
N ASP A 50 -19.39 -0.58 -0.26
CA ASP A 50 -20.04 -0.36 1.03
C ASP A 50 -20.10 1.14 1.36
N THR A 51 -21.32 1.68 1.45
CA THR A 51 -21.59 3.10 1.70
C THR A 51 -21.76 3.45 3.17
N LYS A 52 -21.57 2.50 4.10
CA LYS A 52 -21.66 2.78 5.53
C LYS A 52 -20.61 3.82 5.96
N PRO A 53 -20.95 4.69 6.91
CA PRO A 53 -19.97 5.65 7.42
C PRO A 53 -18.75 4.94 8.04
N TYR A 54 -17.59 5.57 7.99
CA TYR A 54 -16.35 5.03 8.55
C TYR A 54 -16.43 4.79 10.07
N THR A 55 -17.35 5.48 10.76
CA THR A 55 -17.63 5.25 12.18
C THR A 55 -18.26 3.88 12.47
N GLU A 56 -18.84 3.21 11.47
CA GLU A 56 -19.39 1.86 11.57
C GLU A 56 -18.38 0.78 11.16
N GLU A 57 -17.11 0.97 11.46
CA GLU A 57 -15.99 0.14 11.03
C GLU A 57 -16.25 -1.37 11.16
N ARG A 58 -16.78 -1.81 12.31
CA ARG A 58 -17.04 -3.24 12.57
C ARG A 58 -18.02 -3.90 11.58
N LYS A 59 -18.77 -3.11 10.85
CA LYS A 59 -19.78 -3.58 9.89
C LYS A 59 -19.34 -3.41 8.44
N ARG A 60 -18.23 -2.69 8.20
CA ARG A 60 -17.73 -2.44 6.85
C ARG A 60 -17.00 -3.65 6.27
N GLY A 61 -16.97 -3.74 4.94
CA GLY A 61 -16.23 -4.78 4.23
C GLY A 61 -14.73 -4.52 4.17
N TRP A 62 -14.31 -3.25 4.33
CA TRP A 62 -12.92 -2.83 4.31
C TRP A 62 -12.73 -1.50 5.01
N MET A 63 -11.50 -1.22 5.43
CA MET A 63 -11.07 0.05 6.01
C MET A 63 -9.64 0.38 5.58
N PHE A 64 -9.32 1.66 5.46
CA PHE A 64 -7.95 2.10 5.34
C PHE A 64 -7.16 1.81 6.61
N ARG A 65 -5.87 1.50 6.44
CA ARG A 65 -4.96 1.18 7.54
C ARG A 65 -3.59 1.81 7.32
N THR A 66 -2.92 2.00 8.41
CA THR A 66 -1.49 2.31 8.43
C THR A 66 -0.70 1.23 7.69
N GLY A 67 0.32 1.60 6.93
CA GLY A 67 1.15 0.67 6.19
C GLY A 67 1.68 -0.47 7.07
N GLY A 68 1.48 -1.71 6.63
CA GLY A 68 1.82 -2.92 7.36
C GLY A 68 0.70 -3.49 8.25
N TYR A 69 -0.44 -2.80 8.39
CA TYR A 69 -1.57 -3.27 9.20
C TYR A 69 -2.70 -3.92 8.37
N GLY A 70 -2.73 -3.70 7.07
CA GLY A 70 -3.61 -4.41 6.14
C GLY A 70 -2.91 -5.59 5.49
N HIS A 71 -1.69 -5.36 5.02
CA HIS A 71 -0.82 -6.34 4.38
C HIS A 71 0.50 -6.43 5.14
N GLY A 72 1.01 -7.66 5.31
CA GLY A 72 2.24 -7.90 6.06
C GLY A 72 3.52 -7.59 5.29
N THR A 73 4.66 -7.73 5.98
CA THR A 73 6.00 -7.45 5.46
C THR A 73 6.28 -8.15 4.13
N ASN A 74 5.87 -9.42 3.97
CA ASN A 74 6.13 -10.18 2.74
C ASN A 74 5.53 -9.51 1.50
N TRP A 75 4.29 -9.05 1.60
CA TRP A 75 3.62 -8.35 0.51
C TRP A 75 4.32 -7.01 0.21
N TRP A 76 4.61 -6.24 1.25
CA TRP A 76 5.25 -4.94 1.10
C TRP A 76 6.67 -5.04 0.53
N THR A 77 7.45 -6.04 0.93
CA THR A 77 8.80 -6.25 0.37
C THR A 77 8.73 -6.68 -1.09
N GLU A 78 7.75 -7.48 -1.50
CA GLU A 78 7.51 -7.82 -2.90
C GLU A 78 7.13 -6.58 -3.71
N PHE A 79 6.25 -5.73 -3.18
CA PHE A 79 5.87 -4.48 -3.82
C PHE A 79 7.07 -3.54 -4.00
N ILE A 80 7.88 -3.31 -2.96
CA ILE A 80 9.10 -2.48 -3.03
C ILE A 80 10.09 -3.05 -4.05
N SER A 81 10.32 -4.37 -4.04
CA SER A 81 11.20 -5.04 -5.00
C SER A 81 10.71 -4.87 -6.43
N THR A 82 9.39 -4.90 -6.63
CA THR A 82 8.80 -4.70 -7.95
C THR A 82 8.98 -3.24 -8.41
N LEU A 83 8.73 -2.26 -7.57
CA LEU A 83 9.01 -0.85 -7.89
C LEU A 83 10.47 -0.66 -8.31
N GLN A 84 11.42 -1.22 -7.54
CA GLN A 84 12.84 -1.14 -7.84
C GLN A 84 13.19 -1.82 -9.17
N MET A 85 12.58 -2.97 -9.48
CA MET A 85 12.78 -3.69 -10.73
C MET A 85 12.38 -2.86 -11.96
N PHE A 86 11.33 -2.06 -11.84
CA PHE A 86 10.84 -1.16 -12.89
C PHE A 86 11.47 0.23 -12.84
N GLY A 87 12.57 0.40 -12.10
CA GLY A 87 13.38 1.62 -12.10
C GLY A 87 12.75 2.80 -11.37
N SER A 88 11.75 2.55 -10.51
CA SER A 88 11.16 3.60 -9.68
C SER A 88 12.13 3.98 -8.55
N ASP A 89 12.66 5.19 -8.61
CA ASP A 89 13.45 5.83 -7.55
C ASP A 89 12.67 6.95 -6.84
N ASN A 90 11.36 6.93 -7.00
CA ASN A 90 10.46 7.96 -6.51
C ASN A 90 10.20 7.84 -5.00
N VAL A 91 9.74 8.94 -4.44
CA VAL A 91 9.38 9.03 -3.02
C VAL A 91 8.12 8.21 -2.74
N LEU A 92 8.14 7.42 -1.65
CA LEU A 92 6.96 6.84 -1.01
C LEU A 92 6.43 7.84 0.01
N SER A 93 5.24 8.39 -0.23
CA SER A 93 4.59 9.26 0.74
C SER A 93 3.65 8.47 1.62
N ILE A 94 3.82 8.61 2.93
CA ILE A 94 2.89 8.03 3.90
C ILE A 94 1.61 8.85 3.92
N GLU A 95 0.48 8.21 3.71
CA GLU A 95 -0.84 8.79 3.92
C GLU A 95 -1.53 8.07 5.08
N HIS A 96 -2.05 8.84 6.05
CA HIS A 96 -2.67 8.29 7.25
C HIS A 96 -4.18 8.51 7.26
N GLU A 97 -4.94 7.43 7.14
CA GLU A 97 -6.40 7.39 7.28
C GLU A 97 -6.81 6.14 8.08
N ASP A 98 -6.20 5.95 9.25
CA ASP A 98 -6.47 4.80 10.12
C ASP A 98 -7.23 5.24 11.37
N SER A 99 -8.43 4.73 11.55
CA SER A 99 -9.29 5.04 12.72
C SER A 99 -8.82 4.42 14.03
N LEU A 100 -7.89 3.46 13.99
CA LEU A 100 -7.40 2.76 15.19
C LEU A 100 -6.15 3.40 15.80
N LEU A 101 -5.48 4.29 15.08
CA LEU A 101 -4.25 4.93 15.51
C LEU A 101 -4.40 6.46 15.47
N SER A 102 -3.77 7.15 16.41
CA SER A 102 -3.61 8.59 16.28
C SER A 102 -2.72 8.93 15.06
N PRO A 103 -2.85 10.13 14.47
CA PRO A 103 -2.00 10.53 13.35
C PRO A 103 -0.51 10.41 13.65
N GLU A 104 -0.08 10.82 14.84
CA GLU A 104 1.32 10.75 15.25
C GLU A 104 1.81 9.29 15.37
N GLU A 105 1.02 8.44 16.02
CA GLU A 105 1.36 7.03 16.18
C GLU A 105 1.35 6.30 14.83
N GLY A 106 0.35 6.55 14.01
CA GLY A 106 0.22 5.94 12.68
C GLY A 106 1.38 6.31 11.76
N LEU A 107 1.72 7.61 11.68
CA LEU A 107 2.86 8.07 10.88
C LEU A 107 4.18 7.49 11.38
N THR A 108 4.40 7.47 12.70
CA THR A 108 5.63 6.90 13.29
C THR A 108 5.75 5.41 12.97
N LYS A 109 4.67 4.64 13.12
CA LYS A 109 4.67 3.20 12.82
C LYS A 109 4.88 2.93 11.34
N ALA A 110 4.21 3.66 10.46
CA ALA A 110 4.37 3.52 9.02
C ALA A 110 5.81 3.86 8.58
N ALA A 111 6.39 4.94 9.09
CA ALA A 111 7.76 5.34 8.78
C ALA A 111 8.77 4.27 9.23
N ASN A 112 8.64 3.75 10.46
CA ASN A 112 9.51 2.70 10.95
C ASN A 112 9.37 1.41 10.14
N PHE A 113 8.15 1.03 9.78
CA PHE A 113 7.88 -0.14 8.97
C PHE A 113 8.51 -0.01 7.58
N LEU A 114 8.25 1.09 6.88
CA LEU A 114 8.76 1.34 5.53
C LEU A 114 10.28 1.46 5.51
N ASN A 115 10.88 2.18 6.48
CA ASN A 115 12.34 2.28 6.59
C ASN A 115 13.04 0.93 6.75
N GLY A 116 12.35 -0.07 7.30
CA GLY A 116 12.88 -1.43 7.43
C GLY A 116 12.86 -2.25 6.15
N ILE A 117 12.14 -1.80 5.12
CA ILE A 117 11.91 -2.59 3.89
C ILE A 117 12.27 -1.86 2.59
N VAL A 118 12.39 -0.53 2.59
CA VAL A 118 12.81 0.21 1.39
C VAL A 118 14.24 -0.14 1.03
N ILE A 119 14.54 -0.08 -0.26
CA ILE A 119 15.87 -0.35 -0.82
C ILE A 119 16.49 0.99 -1.18
N PRO A 120 17.36 1.55 -0.31
CA PRO A 120 17.89 2.91 -0.50
C PRO A 120 19.00 2.98 -1.55
N ASP A 121 19.71 1.87 -1.78
CA ASP A 121 20.84 1.83 -2.69
C ASP A 121 20.42 1.45 -4.11
N GLN A 122 21.04 2.07 -5.09
CA GLN A 122 20.86 1.66 -6.48
C GLN A 122 21.43 0.26 -6.69
N PRO A 123 20.74 -0.60 -7.46
CA PRO A 123 21.22 -1.94 -7.72
C PRO A 123 22.56 -1.89 -8.46
N GLY A 124 23.54 -2.60 -7.96
CA GLY A 124 24.81 -2.83 -8.64
C GLY A 124 24.67 -3.80 -9.81
N ALA A 125 25.73 -3.89 -10.64
CA ALA A 125 25.79 -4.94 -11.64
C ALA A 125 25.76 -6.32 -10.99
N ALA A 126 25.12 -7.27 -11.64
CA ALA A 126 25.06 -8.66 -11.17
C ALA A 126 26.48 -9.28 -11.26
N TRP A 127 27.19 -9.30 -10.15
CA TRP A 127 28.60 -9.76 -10.08
C TRP A 127 28.76 -11.28 -10.18
N TRP A 128 27.66 -12.03 -10.16
CA TRP A 128 27.61 -13.50 -10.22
C TRP A 128 27.31 -14.06 -11.62
N VAL A 129 27.17 -13.22 -12.65
CA VAL A 129 26.95 -13.58 -14.05
C VAL A 129 28.12 -13.16 -14.94
#